data_e15039e36dd49593ee4b89a7fdc7102d
#
_entry.id   e15039e36dd49593ee4b89a7fdc7102d
#
_cell.length_a   1.000
_cell.length_b   1.000
_cell.length_c   1.000
_cell.angle_alpha   90.00
_cell.angle_beta   90.00
_cell.angle_gamma   90.00
#
_symmetry.space_group_name_H-M   'P 1'
#
loop_
_entity.id
_entity.type
_entity.pdbx_description
1 polymer ?
#
loop_
_entity_poly.entity_id
_entity_poly.type
_entity_poly.pdbx_seq_one_letter_code
_entity_poly.pdbx_strand_id
1 'polypeptide(L)'
;MNDPRPSGRPTHAPDRNRSAQHPSPSRRSRRRRRKKNRQFQRFLLIHQIVLILIAIAIGYFIGTHVKATHPDSTQPPETTAPVQEQLPSEPSDTTAPTILGVNKLSLFQGGTVAYRSGILVTDDTDPNPKLTVDSSQVDLSRPGTYPVVYTATDSAGNYTTAATTVTVSVAPESYVDEATIYAEADALLAKILTEGQTPEEQVNAVYDWIEGHCYYIADFDKTDYMQAAHLMMTTNRGDCFGFYAVSRVLFDRMGLPNLTVTRMPNEVRTTNHWWNMVSLDGGNTWYHFDATPHMLAEARTCLITDADLEAFNQEVPNYYYYDHSAFPKTPVE
;
A
#
# COMPACT_ATOMS: atom_id res chain seq x y z
N MET A 1 -28.59 -19.78 75.09
CA MET A 1 -27.43 -19.55 75.95
C MET A 1 -26.25 -19.23 75.02
N ASN A 2 -25.82 -18.00 75.13
CA ASN A 2 -24.47 -17.44 74.88
C ASN A 2 -23.86 -17.54 73.47
N ASP A 3 -24.03 -16.42 72.72
CA ASP A 3 -22.99 -15.82 71.91
C ASP A 3 -21.75 -15.44 72.69
N PRO A 4 -20.54 -15.43 72.19
CA PRO A 4 -20.00 -14.16 71.76
C PRO A 4 -19.12 -14.18 70.49
N ARG A 5 -19.22 -13.11 69.70
CA ARG A 5 -18.24 -12.67 68.70
C ARG A 5 -16.95 -12.21 69.31
N PRO A 6 -15.84 -12.21 68.58
CA PRO A 6 -14.84 -11.15 68.68
C PRO A 6 -14.61 -10.41 67.36
N SER A 7 -14.48 -9.12 67.52
CA SER A 7 -14.03 -8.06 66.63
C SER A 7 -12.66 -8.32 66.01
N GLY A 8 -12.55 -8.19 64.65
CA GLY A 8 -11.28 -8.16 63.95
C GLY A 8 -11.15 -6.88 63.12
N ARG A 9 -10.07 -6.15 63.38
CA ARG A 9 -9.62 -4.90 62.78
C ARG A 9 -9.50 -4.94 61.25
N PRO A 10 -9.64 -3.82 60.54
CA PRO A 10 -9.30 -3.70 59.14
C PRO A 10 -7.78 -3.59 58.96
N THR A 11 -7.22 -4.46 58.12
CA THR A 11 -5.81 -4.39 57.71
C THR A 11 -5.67 -3.45 56.52
N HIS A 12 -4.77 -2.49 56.67
CA HIS A 12 -4.30 -1.57 55.62
C HIS A 12 -3.82 -2.30 54.38
N ALA A 13 -4.34 -1.91 53.22
CA ALA A 13 -3.76 -2.20 51.90
C ALA A 13 -2.54 -1.28 51.67
N PRO A 14 -1.42 -1.77 51.16
CA PRO A 14 -0.29 -0.90 50.82
C PRO A 14 -0.54 -0.23 49.46
N ASP A 15 -0.41 1.08 49.50
CA ASP A 15 -0.36 2.01 48.39
C ASP A 15 0.79 1.64 47.43
N ARG A 16 0.47 1.21 46.20
CA ARG A 16 1.44 0.96 45.13
C ARG A 16 1.28 1.99 44.00
N ASN A 17 1.60 3.23 44.34
CA ASN A 17 1.88 4.23 43.31
C ASN A 17 3.40 4.26 43.06
N ARG A 18 3.92 3.32 42.28
CA ARG A 18 5.26 3.39 41.69
C ARG A 18 5.11 3.81 40.21
N SER A 19 5.20 5.10 40.00
CA SER A 19 5.50 5.69 38.69
C SER A 19 6.79 5.06 38.14
N ALA A 20 6.68 4.22 37.09
CA ALA A 20 7.82 3.71 36.35
C ALA A 20 8.46 4.89 35.58
N GLN A 21 9.54 5.42 36.15
CA GLN A 21 10.41 6.34 35.41
C GLN A 21 11.16 5.56 34.35
N HIS A 22 10.86 5.81 33.09
CA HIS A 22 11.65 5.33 31.94
C HIS A 22 13.06 5.92 32.04
N PRO A 23 14.11 5.11 31.93
CA PRO A 23 15.49 5.60 31.96
C PRO A 23 15.76 6.45 30.72
N SER A 24 16.16 7.70 30.91
CA SER A 24 16.58 8.58 29.84
C SER A 24 17.83 8.02 29.13
N PRO A 25 17.90 8.07 27.80
CA PRO A 25 19.01 7.50 27.04
C PRO A 25 20.34 8.16 27.40
N SER A 26 21.36 7.32 27.66
CA SER A 26 22.68 7.74 28.14
C SER A 26 23.36 8.70 27.15
N ARG A 27 24.19 9.64 27.67
CA ARG A 27 24.99 10.59 26.87
C ARG A 27 25.80 9.90 25.76
N ARG A 28 26.17 8.64 25.91
CA ARG A 28 26.92 7.83 24.92
C ARG A 28 26.07 7.43 23.72
N SER A 29 24.77 7.12 23.93
CA SER A 29 23.83 6.77 22.84
C SER A 29 23.48 7.99 21.98
N ARG A 30 23.28 9.16 22.61
CA ARG A 30 23.05 10.44 21.89
C ARG A 30 24.24 10.85 21.03
N ARG A 31 25.48 10.60 21.47
CA ARG A 31 26.71 10.90 20.70
C ARG A 31 26.87 9.97 19.48
N ARG A 32 26.52 8.67 19.62
CA ARG A 32 26.53 7.71 18.50
C ARG A 32 25.46 8.05 17.46
N ARG A 33 24.25 8.41 17.89
CA ARG A 33 23.17 8.83 16.97
C ARG A 33 23.52 10.09 16.19
N ARG A 34 24.11 11.11 16.84
CA ARG A 34 24.57 12.33 16.15
C ARG A 34 25.68 12.05 15.12
N LYS A 35 26.58 11.10 15.42
CA LYS A 35 27.67 10.73 14.49
C LYS A 35 27.12 10.00 13.26
N LYS A 36 26.16 9.09 13.44
CA LYS A 36 25.49 8.34 12.36
C LYS A 36 24.66 9.27 11.46
N ASN A 37 23.96 10.24 12.05
CA ASN A 37 23.19 11.23 11.30
C ASN A 37 24.08 12.17 10.46
N ARG A 38 25.25 12.58 11.00
CA ARG A 38 26.23 13.39 10.22
C ARG A 38 26.85 12.62 9.06
N GLN A 39 27.10 11.31 9.22
CA GLN A 39 27.59 10.47 8.12
C GLN A 39 26.53 10.28 7.05
N PHE A 40 25.29 10.09 7.41
CA PHE A 40 24.17 9.96 6.48
C PHE A 40 23.92 11.27 5.69
N GLN A 41 23.95 12.43 6.37
CA GLN A 41 23.82 13.73 5.71
C GLN A 41 24.99 14.02 4.74
N ARG A 42 26.21 13.58 5.07
CA ARG A 42 27.35 13.71 4.16
C ARG A 42 27.22 12.79 2.94
N PHE A 43 26.69 11.59 3.12
CA PHE A 43 26.44 10.66 2.02
C PHE A 43 25.37 11.22 1.07
N LEU A 44 24.27 11.77 1.58
CA LEU A 44 23.22 12.44 0.78
C LEU A 44 23.79 13.64 0.00
N LEU A 45 24.61 14.46 0.64
CA LEU A 45 25.23 15.62 -0.03
C LEU A 45 26.15 15.20 -1.17
N ILE A 46 26.97 14.17 -0.96
CA ILE A 46 27.86 13.62 -2.01
C ILE A 46 27.03 13.07 -3.17
N HIS A 47 25.93 12.36 -2.87
CA HIS A 47 25.05 11.80 -3.91
C HIS A 47 24.41 12.90 -4.77
N GLN A 48 23.93 13.98 -4.15
CA GLN A 48 23.38 15.14 -4.88
C GLN A 48 24.43 15.82 -5.76
N ILE A 49 25.67 15.98 -5.27
CA ILE A 49 26.78 16.57 -6.05
C ILE A 49 27.09 15.69 -7.27
N VAL A 50 27.13 14.37 -7.11
CA VAL A 50 27.39 13.42 -8.21
C VAL A 50 26.29 13.51 -9.28
N LEU A 51 25.01 13.60 -8.89
CA LEU A 51 23.90 13.75 -9.83
C LEU A 51 23.97 15.07 -10.61
N ILE A 52 24.35 16.16 -9.95
CA ILE A 52 24.53 17.46 -10.62
C ILE A 52 25.69 17.41 -11.63
N LEU A 53 26.82 16.77 -11.28
CA LEU A 53 27.97 16.61 -12.19
C LEU A 53 27.59 15.74 -13.40
N ILE A 54 26.81 14.69 -13.23
CA ILE A 54 26.31 13.87 -14.33
C ILE A 54 25.40 14.69 -15.26
N ALA A 55 24.48 15.49 -14.72
CA ALA A 55 23.61 16.35 -15.50
C ALA A 55 24.40 17.40 -16.31
N ILE A 56 25.44 17.99 -15.72
CA ILE A 56 26.34 18.94 -16.41
C ILE A 56 27.12 18.23 -17.53
N ALA A 57 27.60 17.00 -17.28
CA ALA A 57 28.33 16.23 -18.29
C ALA A 57 27.44 15.85 -19.49
N ILE A 58 26.18 15.48 -19.23
CA ILE A 58 25.20 15.19 -20.28
C ILE A 58 24.88 16.46 -21.08
N GLY A 59 24.64 17.58 -20.42
CA GLY A 59 24.40 18.88 -21.07
C GLY A 59 25.56 19.32 -21.94
N TYR A 60 26.82 19.12 -21.48
CA TYR A 60 28.01 19.42 -22.25
C TYR A 60 28.16 18.51 -23.50
N PHE A 61 27.86 17.21 -23.36
CA PHE A 61 27.93 16.24 -24.44
C PHE A 61 26.86 16.53 -25.54
N ILE A 62 25.64 16.94 -25.17
CA ILE A 62 24.61 17.35 -26.11
C ILE A 62 24.99 18.66 -26.80
N GLY A 63 25.54 19.62 -26.07
CA GLY A 63 25.92 20.93 -26.62
C GLY A 63 27.09 20.88 -27.63
N THR A 64 27.96 19.86 -27.56
CA THR A 64 29.13 19.74 -28.46
C THR A 64 28.84 18.97 -29.75
N HIS A 65 27.72 18.27 -29.85
CA HIS A 65 27.36 17.50 -31.04
C HIS A 65 26.32 18.16 -31.98
N VAL A 66 25.79 19.34 -31.61
CA VAL A 66 24.94 20.11 -32.51
C VAL A 66 25.75 21.13 -33.28
N LYS A 67 26.44 20.70 -34.35
CA LYS A 67 26.97 21.61 -35.35
C LYS A 67 25.86 21.93 -36.35
N ALA A 68 25.43 23.19 -36.32
CA ALA A 68 24.54 23.72 -37.36
C ALA A 68 25.26 23.72 -38.72
N THR A 69 24.75 22.97 -39.65
CA THR A 69 25.09 23.10 -41.08
C THR A 69 24.08 24.03 -41.73
N HIS A 70 24.52 25.22 -42.13
CA HIS A 70 23.79 26.06 -43.07
C HIS A 70 23.99 25.51 -44.50
N PRO A 71 22.96 25.33 -45.29
CA PRO A 71 23.06 25.25 -46.72
C PRO A 71 22.76 26.61 -47.36
N ASP A 72 23.65 27.00 -48.22
CA ASP A 72 23.54 28.14 -49.17
C ASP A 72 22.42 27.87 -50.17
N SER A 73 21.56 28.89 -50.42
CA SER A 73 20.40 28.80 -51.30
C SER A 73 20.61 29.61 -52.58
N THR A 74 20.70 28.91 -53.68
CA THR A 74 20.36 29.48 -55.00
C THR A 74 19.55 28.47 -55.80
N GLN A 75 18.22 28.70 -55.91
CA GLN A 75 17.38 28.04 -56.91
C GLN A 75 16.22 28.94 -57.36
N PRO A 76 15.86 28.95 -58.67
CA PRO A 76 14.86 29.86 -59.25
C PRO A 76 13.44 29.36 -58.98
N PRO A 77 12.39 30.17 -59.23
CA PRO A 77 11.04 29.92 -58.77
C PRO A 77 10.33 28.90 -59.67
N GLU A 78 9.75 27.88 -59.03
CA GLU A 78 8.87 26.89 -59.64
C GLU A 78 7.43 27.01 -59.11
N THR A 79 6.53 26.82 -60.02
CA THR A 79 5.09 26.86 -60.10
C THR A 79 4.33 26.35 -58.89
N THR A 80 3.34 27.14 -58.46
CA THR A 80 2.40 26.86 -57.35
C THR A 80 1.51 25.66 -57.68
N ALA A 81 1.68 24.56 -56.90
CA ALA A 81 0.67 23.53 -56.68
C ALA A 81 -0.20 23.89 -55.46
N PRO A 82 -1.46 23.45 -55.39
CA PRO A 82 -2.38 23.87 -54.31
C PRO A 82 -1.87 23.40 -52.94
N VAL A 83 -1.79 24.36 -52.02
CA VAL A 83 -1.50 24.12 -50.62
C VAL A 83 -2.63 23.27 -50.05
N GLN A 84 -2.39 22.01 -49.74
CA GLN A 84 -3.23 21.25 -48.81
C GLN A 84 -3.06 21.89 -47.43
N GLU A 85 -4.13 22.48 -46.97
CA GLU A 85 -4.26 22.97 -45.60
C GLU A 85 -4.11 21.77 -44.67
N GLN A 86 -2.91 21.60 -44.10
CA GLN A 86 -2.61 20.57 -43.13
C GLN A 86 -3.35 20.98 -41.84
N LEU A 87 -4.43 20.24 -41.52
CA LEU A 87 -5.07 20.37 -40.21
C LEU A 87 -3.96 20.35 -39.12
N PRO A 88 -4.07 21.22 -38.10
CA PRO A 88 -3.17 21.14 -36.94
C PRO A 88 -3.24 19.70 -36.40
N SER A 89 -2.11 19.03 -36.35
CA SER A 89 -2.02 17.77 -35.63
C SER A 89 -2.41 18.06 -34.16
N GLU A 90 -3.37 17.31 -33.62
CA GLU A 90 -3.64 17.30 -32.18
C GLU A 90 -2.31 17.20 -31.44
N PRO A 91 -2.14 17.94 -30.32
CA PRO A 91 -0.93 17.82 -29.53
C PRO A 91 -0.75 16.35 -29.14
N SER A 92 0.39 15.77 -29.54
CA SER A 92 0.70 14.38 -29.19
C SER A 92 0.83 14.30 -27.68
N ASP A 93 0.19 13.29 -27.07
CA ASP A 93 0.34 12.98 -25.67
C ASP A 93 1.82 12.75 -25.32
N THR A 94 2.28 13.37 -24.25
CA THR A 94 3.65 13.28 -23.74
C THR A 94 3.71 12.87 -22.24
N THR A 95 2.55 12.63 -21.65
CA THR A 95 2.42 12.20 -20.26
C THR A 95 2.59 10.69 -20.19
N ALA A 96 3.35 10.18 -19.24
CA ALA A 96 3.50 8.76 -19.06
C ALA A 96 2.46 8.22 -18.05
N PRO A 97 1.98 6.97 -18.23
CA PRO A 97 1.03 6.35 -17.31
C PRO A 97 1.54 6.27 -15.88
N THR A 98 0.63 6.30 -14.92
CA THR A 98 0.90 6.09 -13.51
C THR A 98 0.57 4.66 -13.11
N ILE A 99 1.47 3.97 -12.40
CA ILE A 99 1.26 2.62 -11.85
C ILE A 99 1.04 2.75 -10.34
N LEU A 100 -0.12 2.29 -9.86
CA LEU A 100 -0.52 2.33 -8.46
C LEU A 100 -0.62 0.93 -7.87
N GLY A 101 -0.45 0.81 -6.54
CA GLY A 101 -0.63 -0.44 -5.81
C GLY A 101 0.56 -1.42 -5.86
N VAL A 102 1.75 -0.98 -6.32
CA VAL A 102 2.94 -1.83 -6.36
C VAL A 102 3.50 -2.01 -4.96
N ASN A 103 3.34 -3.23 -4.42
CA ASN A 103 3.80 -3.61 -3.08
C ASN A 103 4.78 -4.79 -3.15
N LYS A 104 5.53 -5.01 -2.08
CA LYS A 104 6.32 -6.24 -1.89
C LYS A 104 5.38 -7.43 -1.77
N LEU A 105 5.72 -8.51 -2.45
CA LEU A 105 4.97 -9.75 -2.44
C LEU A 105 5.73 -10.79 -1.60
N SER A 106 4.99 -11.56 -0.82
CA SER A 106 5.56 -12.66 -0.02
C SER A 106 4.67 -13.88 -0.13
N LEU A 107 5.29 -15.06 -0.27
CA LEU A 107 4.58 -16.33 -0.32
C LEU A 107 5.50 -17.46 0.17
N PHE A 108 4.91 -18.62 0.37
CA PHE A 108 5.69 -19.83 0.64
C PHE A 108 6.03 -20.58 -0.64
N GLN A 109 7.09 -21.36 -0.56
CA GLN A 109 7.60 -22.20 -1.66
C GLN A 109 6.48 -23.06 -2.26
N GLY A 110 6.34 -23.03 -3.59
CA GLY A 110 5.31 -23.76 -4.32
C GLY A 110 3.97 -23.03 -4.44
N GLY A 111 3.81 -21.88 -3.79
CA GLY A 111 2.62 -21.03 -3.95
C GLY A 111 2.55 -20.35 -5.32
N THR A 112 1.47 -19.61 -5.55
CA THR A 112 1.22 -18.85 -6.79
C THR A 112 1.23 -17.36 -6.53
N VAL A 113 1.54 -16.56 -7.56
CA VAL A 113 1.55 -15.09 -7.47
C VAL A 113 0.63 -14.49 -8.52
N ALA A 114 -0.38 -13.75 -8.06
CA ALA A 114 -1.24 -12.93 -8.91
C ALA A 114 -0.60 -11.53 -9.08
N TYR A 115 0.42 -11.41 -9.91
CA TYR A 115 1.21 -10.17 -10.08
C TYR A 115 0.38 -8.93 -10.41
N ARG A 116 -0.79 -9.07 -10.99
CA ARG A 116 -1.65 -7.96 -11.39
C ARG A 116 -2.72 -7.62 -10.37
N SER A 117 -2.89 -8.44 -9.33
CA SER A 117 -3.88 -8.19 -8.27
C SER A 117 -3.50 -6.93 -7.50
N GLY A 118 -4.45 -6.01 -7.35
CA GLY A 118 -4.25 -4.74 -6.67
C GLY A 118 -3.37 -3.73 -7.42
N ILE A 119 -3.03 -3.97 -8.70
CA ILE A 119 -2.33 -2.98 -9.53
C ILE A 119 -3.36 -2.21 -10.35
N LEU A 120 -3.31 -0.89 -10.25
CA LEU A 120 -4.07 0.04 -11.07
C LEU A 120 -3.11 0.82 -11.96
N VAL A 121 -3.47 0.98 -13.23
CA VAL A 121 -2.76 1.86 -14.17
C VAL A 121 -3.72 2.93 -14.64
N THR A 122 -3.31 4.18 -14.55
CA THR A 122 -4.08 5.33 -15.01
C THR A 122 -3.22 6.24 -15.87
N ASP A 123 -3.88 6.95 -16.79
CA ASP A 123 -3.26 7.94 -17.65
C ASP A 123 -4.25 9.08 -17.88
N ASP A 124 -3.77 10.27 -18.26
CA ASP A 124 -4.61 11.44 -18.45
C ASP A 124 -5.29 11.46 -19.83
N THR A 125 -4.77 10.70 -20.79
CA THR A 125 -5.23 10.67 -22.19
C THR A 125 -5.64 9.27 -22.61
N ASP A 126 -4.88 8.22 -22.27
CA ASP A 126 -5.18 6.84 -22.62
C ASP A 126 -6.04 6.17 -21.51
N PRO A 127 -7.31 5.81 -21.79
CA PRO A 127 -8.17 5.15 -20.81
C PRO A 127 -7.74 3.70 -20.49
N ASN A 128 -6.84 3.10 -21.28
CA ASN A 128 -6.43 1.70 -21.12
C ASN A 128 -4.93 1.47 -21.38
N PRO A 129 -4.02 2.07 -20.60
CA PRO A 129 -2.59 1.85 -20.77
C PRO A 129 -2.22 0.39 -20.61
N LYS A 130 -1.28 -0.09 -21.40
CA LYS A 130 -0.86 -1.48 -21.40
C LYS A 130 0.10 -1.76 -20.23
N LEU A 131 -0.29 -2.61 -19.28
CA LEU A 131 0.59 -3.11 -18.23
C LEU A 131 1.31 -4.40 -18.65
N THR A 132 2.63 -4.43 -18.49
CA THR A 132 3.47 -5.64 -18.59
C THR A 132 4.18 -5.89 -17.27
N VAL A 133 4.45 -7.17 -16.98
CA VAL A 133 5.14 -7.58 -15.75
C VAL A 133 6.30 -8.49 -16.14
N ASP A 134 7.52 -8.09 -15.79
CA ASP A 134 8.69 -8.95 -15.89
C ASP A 134 8.95 -9.64 -14.53
N SER A 135 8.65 -10.92 -14.48
CA SER A 135 8.92 -11.82 -13.36
C SER A 135 9.82 -12.98 -13.78
N SER A 136 10.56 -12.84 -14.86
CA SER A 136 11.39 -13.89 -15.45
C SER A 136 12.46 -14.47 -14.53
N GLN A 137 12.86 -13.72 -13.51
CA GLN A 137 13.85 -14.13 -12.52
C GLN A 137 13.24 -14.78 -11.27
N VAL A 138 11.91 -14.85 -11.16
CA VAL A 138 11.23 -15.42 -9.99
C VAL A 138 11.20 -16.93 -10.08
N ASP A 139 11.80 -17.60 -9.08
CA ASP A 139 11.71 -19.04 -8.88
C ASP A 139 10.87 -19.33 -7.64
N LEU A 140 9.59 -19.64 -7.85
CA LEU A 140 8.65 -19.95 -6.78
C LEU A 140 8.92 -21.31 -6.10
N SER A 141 9.79 -22.13 -6.69
CA SER A 141 10.18 -23.42 -6.13
C SER A 141 11.36 -23.33 -5.16
N ARG A 142 11.99 -22.16 -5.03
CA ARG A 142 13.19 -21.96 -4.20
C ARG A 142 13.03 -20.75 -3.28
N PRO A 143 13.30 -20.90 -1.97
CA PRO A 143 13.36 -19.77 -1.06
C PRO A 143 14.38 -18.72 -1.50
N GLY A 144 13.97 -17.44 -1.46
CA GLY A 144 14.79 -16.31 -1.90
C GLY A 144 13.98 -15.04 -2.07
N THR A 145 14.65 -13.96 -2.45
CA THR A 145 14.01 -12.69 -2.81
C THR A 145 14.34 -12.37 -4.26
N TYR A 146 13.32 -12.20 -5.06
CA TYR A 146 13.39 -12.08 -6.51
C TYR A 146 12.84 -10.73 -6.97
N PRO A 147 13.47 -10.05 -7.95
CA PRO A 147 12.96 -8.81 -8.50
C PRO A 147 11.77 -9.04 -9.41
N VAL A 148 10.84 -8.08 -9.41
CA VAL A 148 9.72 -7.96 -10.36
C VAL A 148 9.66 -6.52 -10.84
N VAL A 149 9.47 -6.33 -12.15
CA VAL A 149 9.34 -5.01 -12.77
C VAL A 149 8.01 -4.91 -13.51
N TYR A 150 7.26 -3.88 -13.19
CA TYR A 150 6.06 -3.47 -13.91
C TYR A 150 6.42 -2.38 -14.90
N THR A 151 5.85 -2.45 -16.09
CA THR A 151 5.95 -1.38 -17.09
C THR A 151 4.56 -1.08 -17.62
N ALA A 152 4.10 0.14 -17.46
CA ALA A 152 2.90 0.66 -18.10
C ALA A 152 3.29 1.50 -19.30
N THR A 153 2.59 1.31 -20.43
CA THR A 153 2.84 2.04 -21.67
C THR A 153 1.50 2.48 -22.24
N ASP A 154 1.37 3.77 -22.58
CA ASP A 154 0.20 4.33 -23.23
C ASP A 154 0.18 4.10 -24.77
N SER A 155 -0.85 4.57 -25.42
CA SER A 155 -1.01 4.48 -26.89
C SER A 155 -0.06 5.41 -27.66
N ALA A 156 0.47 6.45 -27.04
CA ALA A 156 1.45 7.38 -27.62
C ALA A 156 2.90 6.85 -27.49
N GLY A 157 3.13 5.82 -26.67
CA GLY A 157 4.43 5.19 -26.44
C GLY A 157 5.18 5.73 -25.23
N ASN A 158 4.57 6.62 -24.41
CA ASN A 158 5.16 7.01 -23.15
C ASN A 158 5.02 5.87 -22.15
N TYR A 159 5.98 5.72 -21.25
CA TYR A 159 5.98 4.60 -20.32
C TYR A 159 6.54 4.96 -18.93
N THR A 160 6.05 4.23 -17.94
CA THR A 160 6.55 4.27 -16.56
C THR A 160 6.91 2.87 -16.10
N THR A 161 7.94 2.76 -15.25
CA THR A 161 8.33 1.51 -14.63
C THR A 161 8.27 1.60 -13.12
N ALA A 162 7.83 0.50 -12.46
CA ALA A 162 7.86 0.36 -11.02
C ALA A 162 8.44 -1.01 -10.65
N ALA A 163 9.39 -1.02 -9.71
CA ALA A 163 10.06 -2.25 -9.29
C ALA A 163 9.62 -2.67 -7.89
N THR A 164 9.49 -3.97 -7.69
CA THR A 164 9.23 -4.60 -6.39
C THR A 164 10.00 -5.91 -6.25
N THR A 165 9.72 -6.64 -5.19
CA THR A 165 10.30 -7.97 -4.94
C THR A 165 9.23 -8.98 -4.54
N VAL A 166 9.48 -10.24 -4.93
CA VAL A 166 8.79 -11.43 -4.41
C VAL A 166 9.73 -12.14 -3.45
N THR A 167 9.30 -12.35 -2.21
CA THR A 167 10.03 -13.15 -1.23
C THR A 167 9.37 -14.52 -1.11
N VAL A 168 10.10 -15.57 -1.45
CA VAL A 168 9.69 -16.97 -1.30
C VAL A 168 10.34 -17.53 -0.03
N SER A 169 9.53 -18.05 0.89
CA SER A 169 9.98 -18.64 2.14
C SER A 169 9.65 -20.15 2.19
N VAL A 170 10.32 -20.90 3.05
CA VAL A 170 9.92 -22.29 3.33
C VAL A 170 8.60 -22.28 4.10
N ALA A 171 7.61 -23.04 3.64
CA ALA A 171 6.35 -23.17 4.35
C ALA A 171 6.55 -23.89 5.69
N PRO A 172 6.04 -23.37 6.81
CA PRO A 172 6.00 -24.11 8.06
C PRO A 172 5.03 -25.30 7.96
N GLU A 173 5.14 -26.28 8.85
CA GLU A 173 4.22 -27.45 8.88
C GLU A 173 2.74 -27.03 9.07
N SER A 174 2.51 -25.86 9.67
CA SER A 174 1.17 -25.30 9.89
C SER A 174 0.62 -24.49 8.69
N TYR A 175 1.34 -24.49 7.56
CA TYR A 175 0.89 -23.74 6.37
C TYR A 175 -0.38 -24.32 5.78
N VAL A 176 -1.37 -23.44 5.54
CA VAL A 176 -2.63 -23.79 4.88
C VAL A 176 -2.58 -23.33 3.43
N ASP A 177 -2.90 -24.19 2.51
CA ASP A 177 -2.87 -23.87 1.08
C ASP A 177 -3.95 -22.87 0.69
N GLU A 178 -3.68 -22.10 -0.37
CA GLU A 178 -4.53 -21.00 -0.84
C GLU A 178 -5.96 -21.49 -1.19
N ALA A 179 -6.10 -22.67 -1.78
CA ALA A 179 -7.40 -23.20 -2.16
C ALA A 179 -8.29 -23.46 -0.94
N THR A 180 -7.70 -23.96 0.15
CA THR A 180 -8.37 -24.15 1.44
C THR A 180 -8.81 -22.79 2.02
N ILE A 181 -7.94 -21.78 1.99
CA ILE A 181 -8.25 -20.45 2.51
C ILE A 181 -9.38 -19.79 1.72
N TYR A 182 -9.35 -19.90 0.40
CA TYR A 182 -10.44 -19.40 -0.46
C TYR A 182 -11.76 -20.16 -0.22
N ALA A 183 -11.73 -21.45 0.02
CA ALA A 183 -12.94 -22.20 0.37
C ALA A 183 -13.52 -21.77 1.72
N GLU A 184 -12.68 -21.45 2.70
CA GLU A 184 -13.10 -20.87 3.98
C GLU A 184 -13.74 -19.48 3.78
N ALA A 185 -13.12 -18.63 2.95
CA ALA A 185 -13.66 -17.32 2.62
C ALA A 185 -15.02 -17.42 1.90
N ASP A 186 -15.14 -18.31 0.91
CA ASP A 186 -16.41 -18.55 0.22
C ASP A 186 -17.52 -19.04 1.18
N ALA A 187 -17.15 -19.95 2.09
CA ALA A 187 -18.08 -20.45 3.10
C ALA A 187 -18.49 -19.36 4.11
N LEU A 188 -17.62 -18.40 4.39
CA LEU A 188 -17.90 -17.25 5.22
C LEU A 188 -18.81 -16.27 4.48
N LEU A 189 -18.47 -15.90 3.24
CA LEU A 189 -19.28 -15.02 2.39
C LEU A 189 -20.71 -15.55 2.21
N ALA A 190 -20.86 -16.85 2.01
CA ALA A 190 -22.17 -17.49 1.92
C ALA A 190 -23.04 -17.36 3.19
N LYS A 191 -22.45 -17.07 4.34
CA LYS A 191 -23.17 -16.83 5.62
C LYS A 191 -23.53 -15.37 5.84
N ILE A 192 -22.71 -14.44 5.33
CA ILE A 192 -22.86 -13.00 5.61
C ILE A 192 -23.52 -12.23 4.48
N LEU A 193 -23.42 -12.73 3.24
CA LEU A 193 -24.04 -12.08 2.09
C LEU A 193 -25.42 -12.66 1.78
N THR A 194 -26.31 -11.80 1.26
CA THR A 194 -27.64 -12.16 0.79
C THR A 194 -27.76 -11.91 -0.70
N GLU A 195 -28.53 -12.73 -1.39
CA GLU A 195 -28.77 -12.55 -2.84
C GLU A 195 -29.40 -11.18 -3.12
N GLY A 196 -28.91 -10.51 -4.17
CA GLY A 196 -29.41 -9.21 -4.61
C GLY A 196 -28.80 -7.99 -3.91
N GLN A 197 -27.87 -8.17 -2.99
CA GLN A 197 -27.12 -7.05 -2.40
C GLN A 197 -26.26 -6.35 -3.44
N THR A 198 -26.25 -5.01 -3.37
CA THR A 198 -25.31 -4.18 -4.13
C THR A 198 -23.87 -4.37 -3.60
N PRO A 199 -22.83 -4.03 -4.39
CA PRO A 199 -21.45 -4.08 -3.91
C PRO A 199 -21.22 -3.30 -2.60
N GLU A 200 -21.86 -2.14 -2.45
CA GLU A 200 -21.82 -1.35 -1.22
C GLU A 200 -22.41 -2.10 -0.02
N GLU A 201 -23.59 -2.69 -0.18
CA GLU A 201 -24.21 -3.48 0.87
C GLU A 201 -23.39 -4.71 1.25
N GLN A 202 -22.74 -5.34 0.26
CA GLN A 202 -21.86 -6.48 0.50
C GLN A 202 -20.61 -6.08 1.30
N VAL A 203 -19.96 -4.96 0.95
CA VAL A 203 -18.79 -4.44 1.68
C VAL A 203 -19.17 -4.05 3.10
N ASN A 204 -20.34 -3.43 3.29
CA ASN A 204 -20.86 -3.11 4.63
C ASN A 204 -21.12 -4.39 5.45
N ALA A 205 -21.68 -5.45 4.84
CA ALA A 205 -21.91 -6.73 5.52
C ALA A 205 -20.59 -7.39 5.96
N VAL A 206 -19.54 -7.30 5.15
CA VAL A 206 -18.18 -7.75 5.51
C VAL A 206 -17.65 -6.96 6.71
N TYR A 207 -17.78 -5.64 6.69
CA TYR A 207 -17.35 -4.78 7.80
C TYR A 207 -18.08 -5.15 9.11
N ASP A 208 -19.39 -5.23 9.06
CA ASP A 208 -20.24 -5.53 10.23
C ASP A 208 -19.93 -6.91 10.81
N TRP A 209 -19.65 -7.89 9.95
CA TRP A 209 -19.23 -9.21 10.41
C TRP A 209 -17.88 -9.14 11.12
N ILE A 210 -16.88 -8.47 10.54
CA ILE A 210 -15.54 -8.35 11.15
C ILE A 210 -15.65 -7.62 12.48
N GLU A 211 -16.33 -6.47 12.52
CA GLU A 211 -16.51 -5.66 13.74
C GLU A 211 -17.23 -6.45 14.85
N GLY A 212 -18.27 -7.22 14.48
CA GLY A 212 -19.07 -7.98 15.44
C GLY A 212 -18.46 -9.29 15.93
N HIS A 213 -17.48 -9.84 15.23
CA HIS A 213 -16.96 -11.18 15.51
C HIS A 213 -15.46 -11.24 15.80
N CYS A 214 -14.66 -10.27 15.32
CA CYS A 214 -13.22 -10.32 15.42
C CYS A 214 -12.69 -9.49 16.59
N TYR A 215 -11.65 -10.01 17.25
CA TYR A 215 -11.03 -9.40 18.41
C TYR A 215 -9.59 -9.04 18.13
N TYR A 216 -9.19 -7.82 18.52
CA TYR A 216 -7.82 -7.37 18.39
C TYR A 216 -6.91 -8.04 19.43
N ILE A 217 -5.81 -8.63 18.93
CA ILE A 217 -4.71 -9.13 19.75
C ILE A 217 -3.40 -8.51 19.25
N ALA A 218 -2.45 -8.26 20.14
CA ALA A 218 -1.11 -7.86 19.74
C ALA A 218 -0.29 -9.10 19.32
N ASP A 219 0.73 -8.86 18.49
CA ASP A 219 1.73 -9.87 18.10
C ASP A 219 1.20 -10.98 17.18
N PHE A 220 0.84 -10.56 15.97
CA PHE A 220 0.37 -11.42 14.90
C PHE A 220 1.46 -11.54 13.81
N ASP A 221 1.59 -12.70 13.15
CA ASP A 221 2.54 -12.87 12.04
C ASP A 221 2.12 -12.03 10.82
N LYS A 222 3.03 -11.22 10.31
CA LYS A 222 2.82 -10.26 9.23
C LYS A 222 3.57 -10.65 7.93
N THR A 223 3.97 -11.90 7.82
CA THR A 223 4.77 -12.37 6.67
C THR A 223 3.90 -12.74 5.48
N ASP A 224 2.72 -13.32 5.72
CA ASP A 224 1.81 -13.80 4.68
C ASP A 224 0.36 -13.42 5.02
N TYR A 225 -0.25 -12.60 4.15
CA TYR A 225 -1.64 -12.17 4.38
C TYR A 225 -2.67 -13.30 4.20
N MET A 226 -2.38 -14.32 3.38
CA MET A 226 -3.28 -15.47 3.24
C MET A 226 -3.36 -16.26 4.54
N GLN A 227 -2.21 -16.54 5.16
CA GLN A 227 -2.17 -17.23 6.47
C GLN A 227 -2.80 -16.37 7.57
N ALA A 228 -2.58 -15.07 7.53
CA ALA A 228 -3.20 -14.13 8.45
C ALA A 228 -4.74 -14.11 8.30
N ALA A 229 -5.25 -14.13 7.06
CA ALA A 229 -6.68 -14.22 6.78
C ALA A 229 -7.29 -15.55 7.28
N HIS A 230 -6.60 -16.68 7.04
CA HIS A 230 -6.99 -17.99 7.57
C HIS A 230 -7.15 -17.94 9.10
N LEU A 231 -6.14 -17.43 9.80
CA LEU A 231 -6.19 -17.32 11.26
C LEU A 231 -7.32 -16.42 11.73
N MET A 232 -7.57 -15.30 11.04
CA MET A 232 -8.71 -14.43 11.35
C MET A 232 -10.06 -15.13 11.15
N MET A 233 -10.26 -15.85 10.05
CA MET A 233 -11.52 -16.57 9.76
C MET A 233 -11.77 -17.72 10.72
N THR A 234 -10.72 -18.41 11.17
CA THR A 234 -10.84 -19.62 12.00
C THR A 234 -10.79 -19.32 13.50
N THR A 235 -10.07 -18.28 13.92
CA THR A 235 -9.91 -17.95 15.36
C THR A 235 -10.64 -16.68 15.79
N ASN A 236 -11.08 -15.85 14.84
CA ASN A 236 -11.65 -14.51 15.05
C ASN A 236 -10.68 -13.57 15.81
N ARG A 237 -9.37 -13.74 15.64
CA ARG A 237 -8.35 -13.00 16.39
C ARG A 237 -7.21 -12.58 15.47
N GLY A 238 -6.76 -11.32 15.62
CA GLY A 238 -5.62 -10.78 14.89
C GLY A 238 -5.30 -9.35 15.29
N ASP A 239 -4.20 -8.83 14.75
CA ASP A 239 -3.88 -7.40 14.81
C ASP A 239 -4.32 -6.68 13.53
N CYS A 240 -3.90 -5.42 13.34
CA CYS A 240 -4.26 -4.65 12.13
C CYS A 240 -3.90 -5.35 10.82
N PHE A 241 -2.85 -6.18 10.78
CA PHE A 241 -2.50 -6.97 9.61
C PHE A 241 -3.52 -8.09 9.35
N GLY A 242 -4.01 -8.75 10.39
CA GLY A 242 -5.07 -9.76 10.29
C GLY A 242 -6.39 -9.17 9.80
N PHE A 243 -6.81 -8.01 10.33
CA PHE A 243 -8.01 -7.29 9.91
C PHE A 243 -7.93 -6.88 8.43
N TYR A 244 -6.79 -6.31 8.01
CA TYR A 244 -6.50 -6.03 6.60
C TYR A 244 -6.57 -7.30 5.74
N ALA A 245 -5.92 -8.37 6.18
CA ALA A 245 -5.77 -9.60 5.43
C ALA A 245 -7.10 -10.31 5.15
N VAL A 246 -7.95 -10.47 6.18
CA VAL A 246 -9.26 -11.08 6.01
C VAL A 246 -10.15 -10.25 5.09
N SER A 247 -10.14 -8.92 5.22
CA SER A 247 -10.89 -8.02 4.33
C SER A 247 -10.45 -8.19 2.88
N ARG A 248 -9.14 -8.21 2.63
CA ARG A 248 -8.57 -8.40 1.30
C ARG A 248 -9.01 -9.72 0.66
N VAL A 249 -8.87 -10.84 1.38
CA VAL A 249 -9.27 -12.15 0.87
C VAL A 249 -10.75 -12.21 0.56
N LEU A 250 -11.60 -11.61 1.40
CA LEU A 250 -13.04 -11.55 1.15
C LEU A 250 -13.35 -10.70 -0.10
N PHE A 251 -12.70 -9.55 -0.28
CA PHE A 251 -12.87 -8.72 -1.48
C PHE A 251 -12.39 -9.43 -2.75
N ASP A 252 -11.24 -10.13 -2.70
CA ASP A 252 -10.75 -10.94 -3.81
C ASP A 252 -11.78 -12.00 -4.21
N ARG A 253 -12.43 -12.68 -3.24
CA ARG A 253 -13.48 -13.67 -3.51
C ARG A 253 -14.79 -13.06 -4.01
N MET A 254 -15.09 -11.82 -3.62
CA MET A 254 -16.25 -11.06 -4.14
C MET A 254 -15.99 -10.49 -5.53
N GLY A 255 -14.76 -10.58 -6.06
CA GLY A 255 -14.35 -9.99 -7.34
C GLY A 255 -14.26 -8.46 -7.31
N LEU A 256 -14.13 -7.85 -6.14
CA LEU A 256 -13.99 -6.42 -5.98
C LEU A 256 -12.51 -6.00 -6.11
N PRO A 257 -12.17 -5.06 -7.00
CA PRO A 257 -10.85 -4.48 -7.06
C PRO A 257 -10.47 -3.88 -5.71
N ASN A 258 -9.30 -4.25 -5.19
CA ASN A 258 -8.81 -3.73 -3.93
C ASN A 258 -7.30 -3.49 -3.95
N LEU A 259 -6.84 -2.53 -3.15
CA LEU A 259 -5.44 -2.13 -3.01
C LEU A 259 -5.04 -2.19 -1.54
N THR A 260 -3.81 -2.61 -1.29
CA THR A 260 -3.23 -2.60 0.06
C THR A 260 -2.61 -1.24 0.35
N VAL A 261 -3.07 -0.57 1.39
CA VAL A 261 -2.44 0.64 1.90
C VAL A 261 -1.65 0.31 3.16
N THR A 262 -0.45 0.87 3.26
CA THR A 262 0.42 0.69 4.43
C THR A 262 0.83 2.04 4.99
N ARG A 263 0.60 2.24 6.28
CA ARG A 263 1.06 3.44 6.97
C ARG A 263 2.57 3.54 6.92
N MET A 264 3.08 4.71 6.53
CA MET A 264 4.50 5.03 6.62
C MET A 264 4.87 5.36 8.08
N PRO A 265 5.95 4.77 8.62
CA PRO A 265 6.46 5.16 9.93
C PRO A 265 6.87 6.63 9.96
N ASN A 266 6.50 7.34 11.04
CA ASN A 266 6.81 8.75 11.25
C ASN A 266 7.27 8.99 12.70
N GLU A 267 7.48 10.26 13.09
CA GLU A 267 7.96 10.59 14.44
C GLU A 267 6.95 10.25 15.55
N VAL A 268 5.66 10.25 15.24
CA VAL A 268 4.57 9.96 16.18
C VAL A 268 4.25 8.45 16.20
N ARG A 269 4.29 7.81 15.02
CA ARG A 269 3.92 6.41 14.83
C ARG A 269 5.04 5.65 14.14
N THR A 270 5.69 4.77 14.89
CA THR A 270 6.86 4.01 14.43
C THR A 270 6.51 2.62 13.91
N THR A 271 5.28 2.15 14.12
CA THR A 271 4.79 0.85 13.66
C THR A 271 3.96 0.98 12.39
N ASN A 272 4.02 -0.01 11.53
CA ASN A 272 3.15 -0.08 10.37
C ASN A 272 1.69 -0.29 10.80
N HIS A 273 0.78 0.11 9.93
CA HIS A 273 -0.63 -0.21 9.97
C HIS A 273 -1.07 -0.52 8.54
N TRP A 274 -1.97 -1.48 8.36
CA TRP A 274 -2.44 -1.92 7.05
C TRP A 274 -3.95 -1.80 6.98
N TRP A 275 -4.44 -1.35 5.83
CA TRP A 275 -5.86 -1.33 5.49
C TRP A 275 -6.04 -1.47 3.98
N ASN A 276 -7.27 -1.53 3.51
CA ASN A 276 -7.57 -1.67 2.09
C ASN A 276 -8.14 -0.36 1.51
N MET A 277 -7.90 -0.13 0.23
CA MET A 277 -8.85 0.59 -0.61
C MET A 277 -9.64 -0.43 -1.42
N VAL A 278 -10.93 -0.17 -1.63
CA VAL A 278 -11.84 -1.04 -2.39
C VAL A 278 -12.63 -0.21 -3.39
N SER A 279 -12.87 -0.78 -4.58
CA SER A 279 -13.71 -0.17 -5.60
C SER A 279 -15.01 -0.97 -5.76
N LEU A 280 -16.13 -0.23 -5.84
CA LEU A 280 -17.47 -0.80 -5.98
C LEU A 280 -17.92 -0.90 -7.45
N ASP A 281 -17.19 -0.30 -8.39
CA ASP A 281 -17.58 -0.09 -9.78
C ASP A 281 -16.49 -0.47 -10.79
N GLY A 282 -15.68 -1.47 -10.43
CA GLY A 282 -14.67 -2.03 -11.32
C GLY A 282 -13.40 -1.19 -11.46
N GLY A 283 -13.11 -0.31 -10.50
CA GLY A 283 -11.87 0.48 -10.45
C GLY A 283 -12.03 1.96 -10.78
N ASN A 284 -13.27 2.46 -11.02
CA ASN A 284 -13.50 3.87 -11.32
C ASN A 284 -13.56 4.73 -10.06
N THR A 285 -14.21 4.23 -9.01
CA THR A 285 -14.37 4.94 -7.72
C THR A 285 -13.79 4.11 -6.60
N TRP A 286 -13.01 4.73 -5.73
CA TRP A 286 -12.28 4.05 -4.65
C TRP A 286 -12.62 4.63 -3.29
N TYR A 287 -12.64 3.77 -2.27
CA TYR A 287 -12.90 4.13 -0.88
C TYR A 287 -11.91 3.41 0.03
N HIS A 288 -11.58 3.99 1.16
CA HIS A 288 -10.83 3.30 2.20
C HIS A 288 -11.74 2.38 3.02
N PHE A 289 -11.16 1.28 3.45
CA PHE A 289 -11.80 0.27 4.29
C PHE A 289 -10.81 -0.23 5.34
N ASP A 290 -11.08 0.05 6.60
CA ASP A 290 -10.29 -0.43 7.73
C ASP A 290 -11.20 -0.94 8.86
N ALA A 291 -11.35 -2.24 8.99
CA ALA A 291 -12.16 -2.85 10.04
C ALA A 291 -11.39 -3.09 11.36
N THR A 292 -10.16 -2.55 11.47
CA THR A 292 -9.40 -2.62 12.72
C THR A 292 -10.10 -1.81 13.81
N PRO A 293 -10.30 -2.35 15.02
CA PRO A 293 -10.84 -1.57 16.14
C PRO A 293 -9.98 -0.34 16.44
N HIS A 294 -10.61 0.83 16.46
CA HIS A 294 -9.94 2.11 16.66
C HIS A 294 -10.05 2.63 18.08
N MET A 295 -9.17 3.58 18.41
CA MET A 295 -9.22 4.31 19.70
C MET A 295 -10.45 5.24 19.78
N LEU A 296 -10.99 5.67 18.63
CA LEU A 296 -12.23 6.42 18.52
C LEU A 296 -13.37 5.43 18.36
N ALA A 297 -14.06 5.13 19.44
CA ALA A 297 -15.07 4.07 19.51
C ALA A 297 -16.29 4.27 18.58
N GLU A 298 -16.51 5.46 18.05
CA GLU A 298 -17.64 5.80 17.18
C GLU A 298 -17.25 5.93 15.69
N ALA A 299 -15.98 5.81 15.36
CA ALA A 299 -15.50 5.96 13.99
C ALA A 299 -15.75 4.68 13.20
N ARG A 300 -16.74 4.71 12.30
CA ARG A 300 -16.92 3.67 11.28
C ARG A 300 -16.00 3.98 10.09
N THR A 301 -15.07 3.10 9.82
CA THR A 301 -14.05 3.26 8.76
C THR A 301 -14.30 2.31 7.58
N CYS A 302 -15.57 2.23 7.16
CA CYS A 302 -16.07 1.46 6.03
C CYS A 302 -16.48 2.42 4.90
N LEU A 303 -15.86 2.29 3.75
CA LEU A 303 -16.14 3.10 2.55
C LEU A 303 -15.99 4.62 2.79
N ILE A 304 -14.91 4.99 3.47
CA ILE A 304 -14.60 6.37 3.81
C ILE A 304 -13.65 7.01 2.78
N THR A 305 -13.69 8.34 2.74
CA THR A 305 -12.91 9.16 1.80
C THR A 305 -11.55 9.59 2.37
N ASP A 306 -10.69 10.19 1.53
CA ASP A 306 -9.45 10.85 1.97
C ASP A 306 -9.76 11.97 2.98
N ALA A 307 -10.88 12.67 2.81
CA ALA A 307 -11.31 13.74 3.73
C ALA A 307 -11.67 13.18 5.11
N ASP A 308 -12.32 12.00 5.16
CA ASP A 308 -12.64 11.32 6.42
C ASP A 308 -11.37 10.84 7.14
N LEU A 309 -10.38 10.31 6.40
CA LEU A 309 -9.09 9.94 6.97
C LEU A 309 -8.34 11.15 7.54
N GLU A 310 -8.39 12.29 6.86
CA GLU A 310 -7.78 13.52 7.35
C GLU A 310 -8.51 14.03 8.60
N ALA A 311 -9.84 13.99 8.65
CA ALA A 311 -10.61 14.30 9.85
C ALA A 311 -10.25 13.37 11.02
N PHE A 312 -10.09 12.07 10.76
CA PHE A 312 -9.62 11.11 11.77
C PHE A 312 -8.20 11.47 12.27
N ASN A 313 -7.29 11.85 11.36
CA ASN A 313 -5.93 12.25 11.71
C ASN A 313 -5.84 13.52 12.56
N GLN A 314 -6.85 14.40 12.53
CA GLN A 314 -6.93 15.57 13.42
C GLN A 314 -7.16 15.15 14.87
N GLU A 315 -7.93 14.07 15.11
CA GLU A 315 -8.18 13.54 16.45
C GLU A 315 -7.10 12.56 16.91
N VAL A 316 -6.61 11.71 15.99
CA VAL A 316 -5.58 10.70 16.25
C VAL A 316 -4.38 10.94 15.32
N PRO A 317 -3.44 11.83 15.66
CA PRO A 317 -2.40 12.30 14.77
C PRO A 317 -1.64 11.20 14.04
N ASN A 318 -1.55 11.33 12.71
CA ASN A 318 -0.81 10.45 11.83
C ASN A 318 -1.25 8.96 11.92
N TYR A 319 -2.50 8.70 12.26
CA TYR A 319 -3.00 7.32 12.29
C TYR A 319 -3.02 6.73 10.88
N TYR A 320 -3.53 7.49 9.89
CA TYR A 320 -3.53 7.16 8.47
C TYR A 320 -2.52 8.03 7.69
N TYR A 321 -1.23 7.86 8.00
CA TYR A 321 -0.16 8.57 7.31
C TYR A 321 0.44 7.68 6.22
N TYR A 322 0.14 7.96 4.95
CA TYR A 322 0.58 7.18 3.79
C TYR A 322 0.93 8.08 2.60
N ASP A 323 1.51 7.53 1.55
CA ASP A 323 1.81 8.26 0.33
C ASP A 323 0.55 8.35 -0.55
N HIS A 324 -0.16 9.49 -0.46
CA HIS A 324 -1.38 9.73 -1.24
C HIS A 324 -1.15 9.73 -2.75
N SER A 325 0.08 9.97 -3.23
CA SER A 325 0.40 9.98 -4.65
C SER A 325 0.48 8.58 -5.26
N ALA A 326 0.59 7.56 -4.41
CA ALA A 326 0.67 6.15 -4.80
C ALA A 326 -0.70 5.46 -4.90
N PHE A 327 -1.80 6.19 -4.72
CA PHE A 327 -3.15 5.63 -4.69
C PHE A 327 -4.15 6.50 -5.44
N PRO A 328 -5.24 5.90 -5.98
CA PRO A 328 -6.34 6.66 -6.54
C PRO A 328 -6.97 7.57 -5.49
N LYS A 329 -7.42 8.74 -5.91
CA LYS A 329 -8.17 9.64 -5.03
C LYS A 329 -9.58 9.11 -4.79
N THR A 330 -10.07 9.32 -3.59
CA THR A 330 -11.46 9.05 -3.27
C THR A 330 -12.38 10.19 -3.76
N PRO A 331 -13.72 9.98 -3.82
CA PRO A 331 -14.65 11.05 -4.17
C PRO A 331 -14.49 12.27 -3.25
N VAL A 332 -14.68 13.46 -3.83
CA VAL A 332 -14.80 14.73 -3.09
C VAL A 332 -16.29 14.99 -2.91
N GLU A 333 -16.75 15.09 -1.66
CA GLU A 333 -18.13 15.51 -1.38
C GLU A 333 -18.42 16.96 -1.79
#